data_42613548416a36da4bace07693ee303c
#
_entry.id   42613548416a36da4bace07693ee303c
#
_cell.length_a   1.000
_cell.length_b   1.000
_cell.length_c   1.000
_cell.angle_alpha   90.00
_cell.angle_beta   90.00
_cell.angle_gamma   90.00
#
_symmetry.space_group_name_H-M   'P 1'
#
loop_
_entity.id
_entity.type
_entity.pdbx_description
1 polymer ?
#
loop_
_entity_poly.entity_id
_entity_poly.type
_entity_poly.pdbx_seq_one_letter_code
_entity_poly.pdbx_strand_id
1 'polypeptide(L)'
;MVAASEITGTWGTSPYTFDENTGVLTIGAGELSGYTESPWSENKNVDAEAIKKIVLSGKVVAPENSFLLFSGNTSADKPTNVTEIEGLSQLDTSNVTDMSKMFKGMSSITSLDVSGFDTSNVTDMANMFRGMSSVTSLDVSGFDTSNVTTMENMFYNISSVTSLDLSVFDTSNVTTMQDMFKDTPLAKLTLGDHFKAVGDTKLSAPKALNEGDQLTGNWIREDGQSKGYSPADFMTNYGTGDLTAGTYVAELVKSELKPQEYHVGDVNITGTYTGDMSLGRLTVNGKVVSWGGSFKDGQFSYYVGVGKLKVGDKVVLDGYNKEKELIDSKEIEVISESSGSIDQVDTYKLGDSTITGTYTGDIHKGKLVVNGEVISWGGTYKDGKFSYYVNSQIIKAGDQATIQGYDKFDTPLGDPQPVTIGEQLGQLTEAHRVGISTVIEGNYTGDVYQGILLVNGEKVSQGGSFKDGKFSYYVGNLKVSEDDQVVLMGANNRGQQIPGSEIDVTIQTPTAEINELTYKIGTQTIKGAYGSDTQVHQGHLFVNGKLISKGGSFKDGAISYYVKPDLIKADDQVTMNFYDGSGNLLAENQTVSVN
;
A
#
# COMPACT_ATOMS: atom_id res chain seq x y z
N MET A 1 -52.61 -59.16 27.73
CA MET A 1 -51.37 -58.80 28.37
C MET A 1 -50.43 -59.99 28.16
N VAL A 2 -49.38 -59.80 27.34
CA VAL A 2 -48.30 -60.80 27.25
C VAL A 2 -47.57 -60.69 28.59
N ALA A 3 -47.43 -61.81 29.29
CA ALA A 3 -46.68 -61.85 30.54
C ALA A 3 -45.29 -61.36 30.27
N ALA A 4 -44.77 -60.42 31.11
CA ALA A 4 -43.43 -59.99 31.02
C ALA A 4 -42.49 -61.21 31.07
N SER A 5 -41.68 -61.36 30.01
CA SER A 5 -40.65 -62.41 30.00
C SER A 5 -39.51 -61.92 30.84
N GLU A 6 -39.38 -62.45 32.04
CA GLU A 6 -38.32 -62.15 32.99
C GLU A 6 -37.34 -63.33 32.99
N ILE A 7 -36.10 -63.09 32.65
CA ILE A 7 -35.04 -64.09 32.73
C ILE A 7 -34.36 -63.95 34.09
N THR A 8 -34.30 -65.01 34.87
CA THR A 8 -33.67 -65.06 36.18
C THR A 8 -32.53 -66.03 36.23
N GLY A 9 -31.51 -65.77 37.09
CA GLY A 9 -30.39 -66.68 37.30
C GLY A 9 -29.46 -66.15 38.39
N THR A 10 -28.27 -66.70 38.42
CA THR A 10 -27.21 -66.24 39.31
C THR A 10 -25.91 -65.93 38.54
N TRP A 11 -25.18 -64.86 38.93
CA TRP A 11 -23.85 -64.62 38.47
C TRP A 11 -22.93 -64.75 39.70
N GLY A 12 -22.21 -65.85 39.79
CA GLY A 12 -21.64 -66.28 41.05
C GLY A 12 -22.73 -66.57 42.07
N THR A 13 -22.68 -65.93 43.25
CA THR A 13 -23.75 -66.00 44.26
C THR A 13 -24.79 -64.86 44.15
N SER A 14 -24.55 -63.86 43.30
CA SER A 14 -25.47 -62.72 43.08
C SER A 14 -26.66 -63.15 42.20
N PRO A 15 -27.92 -63.08 42.68
CA PRO A 15 -29.08 -63.32 41.85
C PRO A 15 -29.23 -62.17 40.84
N TYR A 16 -29.71 -62.47 39.63
CA TYR A 16 -30.10 -61.47 38.65
C TYR A 16 -31.46 -61.67 38.09
N THR A 17 -32.07 -60.57 37.67
CA THR A 17 -33.27 -60.55 36.89
C THR A 17 -33.10 -59.70 35.66
N PHE A 18 -33.51 -60.12 34.49
CA PHE A 18 -33.51 -59.38 33.26
C PHE A 18 -34.92 -59.23 32.72
N ASP A 19 -35.41 -58.02 32.58
CA ASP A 19 -36.68 -57.66 31.98
C ASP A 19 -36.50 -57.41 30.48
N GLU A 20 -36.91 -58.34 29.64
CA GLU A 20 -36.80 -58.26 28.20
C GLU A 20 -37.59 -57.09 27.58
N ASN A 21 -38.67 -56.62 28.24
CA ASN A 21 -39.43 -55.47 27.73
C ASN A 21 -38.75 -54.13 27.92
N THR A 22 -38.04 -53.98 29.03
CA THR A 22 -37.34 -52.72 29.38
C THR A 22 -35.87 -52.77 29.06
N GLY A 23 -35.26 -53.92 28.93
CA GLY A 23 -33.83 -54.12 28.78
C GLY A 23 -33.03 -53.87 30.06
N VAL A 24 -33.69 -53.90 31.23
CA VAL A 24 -33.05 -53.69 32.52
C VAL A 24 -32.57 -55.02 33.11
N LEU A 25 -31.29 -55.12 33.39
CA LEU A 25 -30.66 -56.19 34.12
C LEU A 25 -30.37 -55.74 35.57
N THR A 26 -31.06 -56.35 36.52
CA THR A 26 -30.83 -56.10 37.96
C THR A 26 -30.02 -57.20 38.58
N ILE A 27 -28.92 -56.86 39.24
CA ILE A 27 -28.01 -57.78 39.95
C ILE A 27 -28.13 -57.51 41.44
N GLY A 28 -28.55 -58.52 42.20
CA GLY A 28 -28.72 -58.47 43.64
C GLY A 28 -27.43 -58.67 44.40
N ALA A 29 -27.50 -58.49 45.72
CA ALA A 29 -26.34 -58.68 46.63
C ALA A 29 -25.75 -60.10 46.54
N GLY A 30 -24.41 -60.18 46.60
CA GLY A 30 -23.67 -61.43 46.52
C GLY A 30 -22.27 -61.23 45.96
N GLU A 31 -21.58 -62.30 45.63
CA GLU A 31 -20.25 -62.30 45.04
C GLU A 31 -20.37 -62.68 43.56
N LEU A 32 -19.83 -61.85 42.66
CA LEU A 32 -19.77 -62.12 41.23
C LEU A 32 -18.67 -63.15 40.95
N SER A 33 -18.91 -64.04 40.01
CA SER A 33 -17.84 -64.77 39.34
C SER A 33 -17.33 -64.01 38.13
N GLY A 34 -16.24 -64.45 37.49
CA GLY A 34 -15.66 -63.78 36.35
C GLY A 34 -16.65 -63.63 35.15
N TYR A 35 -16.24 -62.85 34.13
CA TYR A 35 -17.07 -62.52 32.97
C TYR A 35 -17.66 -63.72 32.22
N THR A 36 -16.99 -64.90 32.26
CA THR A 36 -17.46 -66.11 31.59
C THR A 36 -18.76 -66.67 32.16
N GLU A 37 -19.14 -66.21 33.35
CA GLU A 37 -20.37 -66.55 34.02
C GLU A 37 -21.39 -65.41 34.04
N SER A 38 -21.09 -64.28 33.37
CA SER A 38 -22.01 -63.15 33.29
C SER A 38 -23.33 -63.55 32.63
N PRO A 39 -24.45 -62.89 32.95
CA PRO A 39 -25.76 -63.22 32.38
C PRO A 39 -25.83 -63.24 30.86
N TRP A 40 -24.94 -62.49 30.22
CA TRP A 40 -24.85 -62.33 28.75
C TRP A 40 -23.64 -63.05 28.13
N SER A 41 -22.93 -63.83 28.88
CA SER A 41 -21.79 -64.58 28.34
C SER A 41 -22.28 -65.72 27.43
N GLU A 42 -21.34 -66.23 26.62
CA GLU A 42 -21.62 -67.32 25.70
C GLU A 42 -22.31 -68.53 26.44
N ASN A 43 -23.42 -69.06 25.89
CA ASN A 43 -24.25 -70.08 26.48
C ASN A 43 -25.13 -69.65 27.68
N LYS A 44 -25.33 -68.38 27.93
CA LYS A 44 -26.31 -67.85 28.88
C LYS A 44 -27.58 -67.33 28.13
N ASN A 45 -28.63 -67.04 28.90
CA ASN A 45 -29.92 -66.75 28.32
C ASN A 45 -30.23 -65.26 28.06
N VAL A 46 -29.40 -64.37 28.52
CA VAL A 46 -29.58 -62.90 28.32
C VAL A 46 -28.82 -62.47 27.09
N ASP A 47 -29.56 -61.92 26.12
CA ASP A 47 -28.94 -61.30 24.95
C ASP A 47 -28.21 -59.98 25.36
N ALA A 48 -26.92 -59.95 25.13
CA ALA A 48 -26.08 -58.78 25.45
C ALA A 48 -26.59 -57.49 24.77
N GLU A 49 -27.05 -57.56 23.51
CA GLU A 49 -27.57 -56.42 22.76
C GLU A 49 -28.93 -55.93 23.27
N ALA A 50 -29.69 -56.80 23.97
CA ALA A 50 -30.97 -56.42 24.56
C ALA A 50 -30.81 -55.62 25.88
N ILE A 51 -29.63 -55.69 26.52
CA ILE A 51 -29.39 -54.96 27.77
C ILE A 51 -29.21 -53.48 27.48
N LYS A 52 -30.07 -52.65 28.10
CA LYS A 52 -30.01 -51.18 28.01
C LYS A 52 -29.51 -50.51 29.29
N LYS A 53 -29.75 -51.17 30.45
CA LYS A 53 -29.33 -50.68 31.76
C LYS A 53 -28.95 -51.85 32.65
N ILE A 54 -27.89 -51.66 33.43
CA ILE A 54 -27.49 -52.60 34.50
C ILE A 54 -27.70 -51.89 35.85
N VAL A 55 -28.32 -52.56 36.80
CA VAL A 55 -28.59 -52.04 38.15
C VAL A 55 -27.96 -52.98 39.19
N LEU A 56 -27.08 -52.47 40.04
CA LEU A 56 -26.61 -53.17 41.24
C LEU A 56 -27.54 -52.79 42.40
N SER A 57 -28.37 -53.70 42.85
CA SER A 57 -29.45 -53.43 43.83
C SER A 57 -29.09 -53.80 45.28
N GLY A 58 -27.81 -54.01 45.58
CA GLY A 58 -27.30 -54.28 46.92
C GLY A 58 -25.78 -54.44 46.91
N LYS A 59 -25.19 -54.77 48.04
CA LYS A 59 -23.74 -54.92 48.08
C LYS A 59 -23.33 -56.12 47.23
N VAL A 60 -22.60 -55.84 46.16
CA VAL A 60 -22.06 -56.82 45.21
C VAL A 60 -20.56 -56.87 45.35
N VAL A 61 -19.95 -58.01 45.49
CA VAL A 61 -18.50 -58.17 45.59
C VAL A 61 -17.94 -58.59 44.23
N ALA A 62 -17.01 -57.81 43.72
CA ALA A 62 -16.30 -58.11 42.47
C ALA A 62 -15.31 -59.26 42.66
N PRO A 63 -15.11 -60.14 41.65
CA PRO A 63 -14.10 -61.18 41.74
C PRO A 63 -12.68 -60.58 41.70
N GLU A 64 -11.72 -61.25 42.32
CA GLU A 64 -10.30 -60.85 42.31
C GLU A 64 -9.81 -60.57 40.87
N ASN A 65 -10.15 -61.42 39.93
CA ASN A 65 -9.97 -61.17 38.50
C ASN A 65 -11.27 -60.64 37.90
N SER A 66 -11.38 -59.32 37.77
CA SER A 66 -12.47 -58.58 37.16
C SER A 66 -12.27 -58.26 35.68
N PHE A 67 -11.35 -59.00 35.01
CA PHE A 67 -11.12 -58.93 33.58
C PHE A 67 -12.44 -59.07 32.79
N LEU A 68 -12.71 -58.08 31.90
CA LEU A 68 -13.93 -58.01 31.07
C LEU A 68 -15.26 -58.03 31.88
N LEU A 69 -15.28 -57.72 33.17
CA LEU A 69 -16.42 -57.98 34.05
C LEU A 69 -17.77 -57.48 33.49
N PHE A 70 -17.84 -56.23 33.00
CA PHE A 70 -19.00 -55.63 32.38
C PHE A 70 -18.94 -55.59 30.85
N SER A 71 -17.79 -55.92 30.28
CA SER A 71 -17.57 -56.02 28.84
C SER A 71 -17.72 -57.48 28.38
N GLY A 72 -17.96 -57.72 27.13
CA GLY A 72 -17.88 -59.06 26.58
C GLY A 72 -16.55 -59.32 25.89
N ASN A 73 -16.22 -60.57 25.65
CA ASN A 73 -14.99 -60.96 24.97
C ASN A 73 -15.12 -60.90 23.42
N THR A 74 -16.29 -61.20 22.89
CA THR A 74 -16.60 -61.21 21.46
C THR A 74 -17.55 -60.06 21.09
N SER A 75 -17.81 -59.86 19.81
CA SER A 75 -18.78 -58.88 19.36
C SER A 75 -20.21 -59.25 19.74
N ALA A 76 -20.49 -60.57 19.88
CA ALA A 76 -21.83 -61.07 20.17
C ALA A 76 -22.19 -61.04 21.67
N ASP A 77 -21.17 -60.98 22.55
CA ASP A 77 -21.37 -60.99 24.00
C ASP A 77 -21.02 -59.65 24.67
N LYS A 78 -20.99 -58.55 23.87
CA LYS A 78 -20.76 -57.18 24.39
C LYS A 78 -22.09 -56.45 24.60
N PRO A 79 -22.37 -56.00 25.81
CA PRO A 79 -23.55 -55.18 26.08
C PRO A 79 -23.37 -53.72 25.61
N THR A 80 -23.20 -53.54 24.30
CA THR A 80 -22.87 -52.20 23.69
C THR A 80 -24.03 -51.23 23.75
N ASN A 81 -25.28 -51.71 23.97
CA ASN A 81 -26.47 -50.86 24.07
C ASN A 81 -26.74 -50.36 25.50
N VAL A 82 -25.92 -50.74 26.46
CA VAL A 82 -26.02 -50.27 27.84
C VAL A 82 -25.68 -48.78 27.87
N THR A 83 -26.65 -47.99 28.32
CA THR A 83 -26.50 -46.53 28.46
C THR A 83 -26.14 -46.09 29.88
N GLU A 84 -26.38 -46.94 30.86
CA GLU A 84 -26.18 -46.66 32.28
C GLU A 84 -25.88 -47.93 33.09
N ILE A 85 -24.94 -47.81 34.03
CA ILE A 85 -24.74 -48.81 35.12
C ILE A 85 -25.05 -48.07 36.42
N GLU A 86 -26.22 -48.34 37.02
CA GLU A 86 -26.66 -47.77 38.28
C GLU A 86 -26.15 -48.57 39.47
N GLY A 87 -25.76 -47.88 40.52
CA GLY A 87 -25.34 -48.51 41.78
C GLY A 87 -23.91 -49.06 41.79
N LEU A 88 -23.01 -48.58 40.94
CA LEU A 88 -21.60 -48.98 40.95
C LEU A 88 -20.91 -48.73 42.32
N SER A 89 -21.42 -47.79 43.12
CA SER A 89 -21.00 -47.59 44.49
C SER A 89 -21.28 -48.76 45.43
N GLN A 90 -22.14 -49.71 45.03
CA GLN A 90 -22.44 -50.97 45.74
C GLN A 90 -21.48 -52.08 45.37
N LEU A 91 -20.61 -51.86 44.35
CA LEU A 91 -19.60 -52.85 43.94
C LEU A 91 -18.36 -52.75 44.84
N ASP A 92 -18.17 -53.75 45.63
CA ASP A 92 -16.96 -53.89 46.47
C ASP A 92 -15.80 -54.40 45.61
N THR A 93 -14.81 -53.58 45.36
CA THR A 93 -13.64 -53.86 44.52
C THR A 93 -12.36 -54.06 45.34
N SER A 94 -12.46 -54.09 46.68
CA SER A 94 -11.30 -54.12 47.58
C SER A 94 -10.34 -55.30 47.41
N ASN A 95 -10.83 -56.40 46.85
CA ASN A 95 -10.01 -57.61 46.58
C ASN A 95 -9.58 -57.72 45.09
N VAL A 96 -9.93 -56.76 44.25
CA VAL A 96 -9.64 -56.85 42.81
C VAL A 96 -8.17 -56.57 42.54
N THR A 97 -7.55 -57.47 41.79
CA THR A 97 -6.16 -57.33 41.33
C THR A 97 -6.04 -57.06 39.82
N ASP A 98 -7.03 -57.46 39.04
CA ASP A 98 -7.10 -57.26 37.59
C ASP A 98 -8.42 -56.58 37.20
N MET A 99 -8.35 -55.31 36.73
CA MET A 99 -9.48 -54.57 36.18
C MET A 99 -9.33 -54.39 34.67
N SER A 100 -8.46 -55.14 34.03
CA SER A 100 -8.20 -54.98 32.61
C SER A 100 -9.47 -55.26 31.80
N LYS A 101 -9.73 -54.40 30.82
CA LYS A 101 -10.91 -54.46 29.91
C LYS A 101 -12.29 -54.39 30.58
N MET A 102 -12.38 -54.00 31.89
CA MET A 102 -13.62 -54.08 32.66
C MET A 102 -14.83 -53.45 32.00
N PHE A 103 -14.66 -52.27 31.35
CA PHE A 103 -15.71 -51.55 30.61
C PHE A 103 -15.40 -51.39 29.13
N LYS A 104 -14.48 -52.17 28.57
CA LYS A 104 -14.02 -52.09 27.21
C LYS A 104 -15.18 -52.20 26.20
N GLY A 105 -15.30 -51.20 25.32
CA GLY A 105 -16.27 -51.21 24.22
C GLY A 105 -17.72 -50.94 24.62
N MET A 106 -17.99 -50.53 25.86
CA MET A 106 -19.32 -50.05 26.27
C MET A 106 -19.60 -48.64 25.71
N SER A 107 -19.79 -48.59 24.40
CA SER A 107 -19.79 -47.34 23.63
C SER A 107 -21.02 -46.45 23.84
N SER A 108 -22.12 -46.99 24.39
CA SER A 108 -23.36 -46.24 24.62
C SER A 108 -23.47 -45.62 26.01
N ILE A 109 -22.56 -45.94 26.93
CA ILE A 109 -22.54 -45.34 28.27
C ILE A 109 -22.18 -43.87 28.15
N THR A 110 -23.04 -43.01 28.70
CA THR A 110 -22.84 -41.54 28.71
C THR A 110 -22.28 -41.00 30.03
N SER A 111 -22.45 -41.76 31.11
CA SER A 111 -21.95 -41.45 32.47
C SER A 111 -21.56 -42.73 33.17
N LEU A 112 -20.37 -42.72 33.80
CA LEU A 112 -19.89 -43.85 34.57
C LEU A 112 -19.31 -43.36 35.88
N ASP A 113 -19.91 -43.74 37.01
CA ASP A 113 -19.44 -43.42 38.35
C ASP A 113 -18.57 -44.52 38.92
N VAL A 114 -17.29 -44.33 38.89
CA VAL A 114 -16.27 -45.23 39.48
C VAL A 114 -15.62 -44.67 40.74
N SER A 115 -16.19 -43.59 41.30
CA SER A 115 -15.66 -42.94 42.50
C SER A 115 -15.59 -43.81 43.74
N GLY A 116 -16.45 -44.87 43.80
CA GLY A 116 -16.45 -45.82 44.91
C GLY A 116 -15.49 -47.01 44.77
N PHE A 117 -14.67 -47.06 43.70
CA PHE A 117 -13.76 -48.18 43.47
C PHE A 117 -12.53 -48.08 44.36
N ASP A 118 -12.27 -49.16 45.11
CA ASP A 118 -11.00 -49.40 45.75
C ASP A 118 -10.07 -50.12 44.76
N THR A 119 -9.02 -49.39 44.34
CA THR A 119 -8.07 -49.90 43.33
C THR A 119 -6.68 -50.18 43.95
N SER A 120 -6.56 -50.14 45.29
CA SER A 120 -5.30 -50.27 46.00
C SER A 120 -4.57 -51.61 45.76
N ASN A 121 -5.30 -52.68 45.43
CA ASN A 121 -4.73 -53.98 45.12
C ASN A 121 -4.59 -54.27 43.61
N VAL A 122 -5.02 -53.33 42.74
CA VAL A 122 -5.05 -53.53 41.30
C VAL A 122 -3.66 -53.43 40.69
N THR A 123 -3.27 -54.44 39.92
CA THR A 123 -2.00 -54.49 39.20
C THR A 123 -2.12 -54.32 37.68
N ASP A 124 -3.33 -54.59 37.11
CA ASP A 124 -3.60 -54.48 35.69
C ASP A 124 -4.86 -53.62 35.43
N MET A 125 -4.65 -52.46 34.72
CA MET A 125 -5.72 -51.57 34.25
C MET A 125 -5.75 -51.46 32.71
N ALA A 126 -5.08 -52.37 32.00
CA ALA A 126 -4.99 -52.32 30.55
C ALA A 126 -6.37 -52.34 29.89
N ASN A 127 -6.62 -51.44 28.96
CA ASN A 127 -7.87 -51.31 28.20
C ASN A 127 -9.14 -51.07 29.05
N MET A 128 -9.05 -50.66 30.31
CA MET A 128 -10.19 -50.59 31.24
C MET A 128 -11.36 -49.77 30.69
N PHE A 129 -11.13 -48.61 30.10
CA PHE A 129 -12.13 -47.72 29.54
C PHE A 129 -12.07 -47.63 28.00
N ARG A 130 -11.29 -48.50 27.36
CA ARG A 130 -11.12 -48.47 25.91
C ARG A 130 -12.44 -48.53 25.13
N GLY A 131 -12.64 -47.55 24.22
CA GLY A 131 -13.80 -47.55 23.32
C GLY A 131 -15.11 -47.11 23.97
N MET A 132 -15.08 -46.48 25.14
CA MET A 132 -16.27 -45.85 25.76
C MET A 132 -16.50 -44.46 25.10
N SER A 133 -16.93 -44.48 23.86
CA SER A 133 -16.95 -43.29 22.98
C SER A 133 -18.01 -42.26 23.34
N SER A 134 -19.04 -42.61 24.11
CA SER A 134 -20.14 -41.71 24.49
C SER A 134 -19.99 -41.08 25.90
N VAL A 135 -19.07 -41.59 26.71
CA VAL A 135 -18.82 -40.98 28.02
C VAL A 135 -18.19 -39.60 27.87
N THR A 136 -18.78 -38.60 28.54
CA THR A 136 -18.35 -37.20 28.40
C THR A 136 -17.41 -36.76 29.52
N SER A 137 -17.44 -37.43 30.65
CA SER A 137 -16.56 -37.21 31.80
C SER A 137 -16.24 -38.53 32.47
N LEU A 138 -15.04 -38.63 33.03
CA LEU A 138 -14.59 -39.80 33.77
C LEU A 138 -13.79 -39.31 34.99
N ASP A 139 -14.34 -39.58 36.18
CA ASP A 139 -13.70 -39.21 37.44
C ASP A 139 -12.94 -40.42 37.97
N VAL A 140 -11.62 -40.33 37.94
CA VAL A 140 -10.67 -41.34 38.46
C VAL A 140 -9.86 -40.81 39.66
N SER A 141 -10.33 -39.73 40.27
CA SER A 141 -9.65 -39.06 41.39
C SER A 141 -9.50 -39.95 42.65
N GLY A 142 -10.37 -41.01 42.73
CA GLY A 142 -10.29 -41.99 43.83
C GLY A 142 -9.35 -43.18 43.57
N PHE A 143 -8.69 -43.22 42.40
CA PHE A 143 -7.85 -44.36 42.02
C PHE A 143 -6.49 -44.32 42.72
N ASP A 144 -6.16 -45.41 43.44
CA ASP A 144 -4.79 -45.69 43.84
C ASP A 144 -4.14 -46.59 42.77
N THR A 145 -3.17 -46.05 42.08
CA THR A 145 -2.45 -46.76 41.00
C THR A 145 -1.05 -47.22 41.38
N SER A 146 -0.70 -47.12 42.67
CA SER A 146 0.65 -47.39 43.14
C SER A 146 1.14 -48.84 42.90
N ASN A 147 0.21 -49.78 42.77
CA ASN A 147 0.51 -51.20 42.48
C ASN A 147 0.33 -51.57 41.00
N VAL A 148 -0.13 -50.61 40.15
CA VAL A 148 -0.43 -50.90 38.74
C VAL A 148 0.84 -51.04 37.93
N THR A 149 0.93 -52.13 37.15
CA THR A 149 2.09 -52.45 36.31
C THR A 149 1.84 -52.18 34.82
N THR A 150 0.58 -52.13 34.39
CA THR A 150 0.19 -51.86 32.99
C THR A 150 -1.05 -50.99 32.90
N MET A 151 -0.95 -49.92 32.04
CA MET A 151 -2.05 -49.02 31.67
C MET A 151 -2.20 -48.96 30.15
N GLU A 152 -1.78 -50.02 29.44
CA GLU A 152 -1.84 -50.09 27.99
C GLU A 152 -3.27 -49.87 27.50
N ASN A 153 -3.48 -48.92 26.52
CA ASN A 153 -4.79 -48.57 25.93
C ASN A 153 -5.87 -48.15 26.98
N MET A 154 -5.53 -47.74 28.21
CA MET A 154 -6.52 -47.53 29.27
C MET A 154 -7.63 -46.54 28.86
N PHE A 155 -7.26 -45.43 28.22
CA PHE A 155 -8.18 -44.41 27.73
C PHE A 155 -8.25 -44.34 26.19
N TYR A 156 -7.90 -45.41 25.48
CA TYR A 156 -7.94 -45.46 24.02
C TYR A 156 -9.35 -45.28 23.50
N ASN A 157 -9.57 -44.33 22.54
CA ASN A 157 -10.85 -44.04 21.87
C ASN A 157 -12.01 -43.73 22.83
N ILE A 158 -11.77 -42.94 23.88
CA ILE A 158 -12.82 -42.31 24.68
C ILE A 158 -13.11 -40.91 24.07
N SER A 159 -13.71 -40.94 22.89
CA SER A 159 -13.74 -39.82 21.94
C SER A 159 -14.59 -38.63 22.36
N SER A 160 -15.43 -38.76 23.40
CA SER A 160 -16.24 -37.65 23.95
C SER A 160 -15.66 -37.01 25.21
N VAL A 161 -14.62 -37.59 25.80
CA VAL A 161 -13.93 -37.00 26.95
C VAL A 161 -12.94 -35.97 26.46
N THR A 162 -13.09 -34.71 26.91
CA THR A 162 -12.21 -33.60 26.57
C THR A 162 -11.26 -33.19 27.69
N SER A 163 -11.47 -33.68 28.90
CA SER A 163 -10.66 -33.39 30.08
C SER A 163 -10.42 -34.65 30.89
N LEU A 164 -9.17 -34.90 31.29
CA LEU A 164 -8.79 -35.93 32.23
C LEU A 164 -7.94 -35.36 33.38
N ASP A 165 -8.29 -35.72 34.59
CA ASP A 165 -7.47 -35.46 35.78
C ASP A 165 -6.85 -36.75 36.28
N LEU A 166 -5.53 -36.88 36.09
CA LEU A 166 -4.70 -37.97 36.51
C LEU A 166 -3.69 -37.54 37.59
N SER A 167 -4.02 -36.46 38.32
CA SER A 167 -3.11 -35.88 39.33
C SER A 167 -2.75 -36.87 40.47
N VAL A 168 -3.64 -37.84 40.73
CA VAL A 168 -3.43 -38.86 41.77
C VAL A 168 -2.68 -40.09 41.27
N PHE A 169 -2.42 -40.21 39.97
CA PHE A 169 -1.78 -41.40 39.41
C PHE A 169 -0.32 -41.50 39.82
N ASP A 170 0.00 -42.60 40.49
CA ASP A 170 1.39 -43.05 40.71
C ASP A 170 1.71 -44.12 39.65
N THR A 171 2.64 -43.77 38.78
CA THR A 171 3.05 -44.65 37.68
C THR A 171 4.42 -45.27 37.88
N SER A 172 4.94 -45.23 39.12
CA SER A 172 6.30 -45.71 39.43
C SER A 172 6.52 -47.20 39.15
N ASN A 173 5.46 -48.00 39.24
CA ASN A 173 5.52 -49.44 38.96
C ASN A 173 5.01 -49.80 37.53
N VAL A 174 4.54 -48.81 36.76
CA VAL A 174 4.01 -49.06 35.41
C VAL A 174 5.16 -49.35 34.44
N THR A 175 5.01 -50.44 33.68
CA THR A 175 6.02 -50.87 32.69
C THR A 175 5.59 -50.56 31.25
N THR A 176 4.29 -50.29 30.97
CA THR A 176 3.78 -49.91 29.67
C THR A 176 2.54 -49.03 29.78
N MET A 177 2.51 -47.96 28.97
CA MET A 177 1.36 -47.10 28.69
C MET A 177 1.13 -47.01 27.18
N GLN A 178 1.54 -48.03 26.42
CA GLN A 178 1.38 -48.03 24.95
C GLN A 178 -0.05 -47.70 24.55
N ASP A 179 -0.19 -46.72 23.64
CA ASP A 179 -1.49 -46.28 23.09
C ASP A 179 -2.51 -45.78 24.15
N MET A 180 -2.08 -45.36 25.35
CA MET A 180 -2.96 -45.00 26.48
C MET A 180 -3.98 -43.92 26.11
N PHE A 181 -3.57 -42.91 25.35
CA PHE A 181 -4.41 -41.75 24.94
C PHE A 181 -4.76 -41.74 23.46
N LYS A 182 -4.49 -42.82 22.73
CA LYS A 182 -4.73 -42.88 21.31
C LYS A 182 -6.23 -42.66 20.98
N ASP A 183 -6.50 -41.78 20.00
CA ASP A 183 -7.85 -41.38 19.56
C ASP A 183 -8.72 -40.76 20.69
N THR A 184 -8.08 -40.14 21.67
CA THR A 184 -8.71 -39.41 22.78
C THR A 184 -8.45 -37.92 22.63
N PRO A 185 -9.48 -37.11 22.28
CA PRO A 185 -9.30 -35.69 21.88
C PRO A 185 -9.32 -34.77 23.08
N LEU A 186 -8.28 -34.76 23.90
CA LEU A 186 -8.20 -33.95 25.11
C LEU A 186 -7.95 -32.47 24.80
N ALA A 187 -8.70 -31.59 25.46
CA ALA A 187 -8.42 -30.16 25.55
C ALA A 187 -7.68 -29.80 26.84
N LYS A 188 -7.85 -30.64 27.89
CA LYS A 188 -7.25 -30.42 29.20
C LYS A 188 -6.74 -31.75 29.78
N LEU A 189 -5.51 -31.73 30.28
CA LEU A 189 -4.88 -32.90 30.97
C LEU A 189 -4.19 -32.43 32.22
N THR A 190 -4.57 -32.97 33.38
CA THR A 190 -3.94 -32.70 34.67
C THR A 190 -3.10 -33.89 35.07
N LEU A 191 -1.83 -33.68 35.40
CA LEU A 191 -0.89 -34.72 35.80
C LEU A 191 -0.23 -34.35 37.16
N GLY A 192 0.04 -35.35 37.98
CA GLY A 192 0.66 -35.21 39.29
C GLY A 192 2.17 -35.43 39.29
N ASP A 193 2.78 -35.24 40.45
CA ASP A 193 4.25 -35.38 40.64
C ASP A 193 4.73 -36.81 40.45
N HIS A 194 3.87 -37.81 40.66
CA HIS A 194 4.21 -39.23 40.56
C HIS A 194 3.86 -39.82 39.17
N PHE A 195 3.38 -39.00 38.26
CA PHE A 195 3.13 -39.42 36.88
C PHE A 195 4.42 -39.39 36.07
N LYS A 196 4.72 -40.49 35.40
CA LYS A 196 5.78 -40.59 34.41
C LYS A 196 5.31 -41.48 33.27
N ALA A 197 5.32 -40.97 32.04
CA ALA A 197 4.95 -41.76 30.88
C ALA A 197 5.98 -42.88 30.60
N VAL A 198 5.49 -44.07 30.26
CA VAL A 198 6.30 -45.23 29.89
C VAL A 198 5.83 -45.77 28.55
N GLY A 199 6.71 -45.75 27.56
CA GLY A 199 6.38 -46.14 26.19
C GLY A 199 5.66 -45.00 25.43
N ASP A 200 5.16 -45.30 24.24
CA ASP A 200 4.44 -44.35 23.38
C ASP A 200 2.97 -44.26 23.72
N THR A 201 2.60 -43.26 24.50
CA THR A 201 1.21 -43.04 24.95
C THR A 201 0.24 -42.63 23.86
N LYS A 202 0.74 -42.19 22.67
CA LYS A 202 -0.08 -41.65 21.57
C LYS A 202 -0.96 -40.48 22.00
N LEU A 203 -0.51 -39.65 22.91
CA LEU A 203 -1.17 -38.39 23.21
C LEU A 203 -1.22 -37.54 21.94
N SER A 204 -2.41 -37.07 21.60
CA SER A 204 -2.63 -36.19 20.44
C SER A 204 -2.32 -34.73 20.79
N ALA A 205 -2.20 -33.87 19.75
CA ALA A 205 -2.23 -32.42 19.94
C ALA A 205 -3.52 -32.03 20.69
N PRO A 206 -3.43 -31.06 21.63
CA PRO A 206 -4.59 -30.64 22.41
C PRO A 206 -5.65 -29.99 21.54
N LYS A 207 -6.90 -30.14 21.95
CA LYS A 207 -8.02 -29.45 21.33
C LYS A 207 -8.19 -28.04 21.90
N ALA A 208 -8.82 -27.15 21.13
CA ALA A 208 -9.17 -25.81 21.57
C ALA A 208 -10.12 -25.84 22.76
N LEU A 209 -9.91 -24.93 23.71
CA LEU A 209 -10.85 -24.68 24.81
C LEU A 209 -12.02 -23.80 24.35
N ASN A 210 -11.76 -22.85 23.44
CA ASN A 210 -12.77 -21.97 22.89
C ASN A 210 -12.84 -22.10 21.36
N GLU A 211 -14.02 -21.87 20.81
CA GLU A 211 -14.22 -21.83 19.36
C GLU A 211 -13.45 -20.63 18.77
N GLY A 212 -12.64 -20.90 17.75
CA GLY A 212 -11.85 -19.87 17.06
C GLY A 212 -10.39 -19.77 17.52
N ASP A 213 -10.01 -20.41 18.63
CA ASP A 213 -8.61 -20.43 19.09
C ASP A 213 -7.68 -21.01 18.01
N GLN A 214 -6.61 -20.27 17.68
CA GLN A 214 -5.56 -20.75 16.79
C GLN A 214 -4.46 -21.42 17.62
N LEU A 215 -4.21 -22.70 17.36
CA LEU A 215 -3.34 -23.54 18.17
C LEU A 215 -1.99 -23.76 17.48
N THR A 216 -0.92 -23.82 18.28
CA THR A 216 0.40 -24.28 17.80
C THR A 216 0.47 -25.80 17.62
N GLY A 217 -0.43 -26.56 18.25
CA GLY A 217 -0.40 -28.01 18.35
C GLY A 217 0.37 -28.51 19.58
N ASN A 218 0.92 -27.63 20.38
CA ASN A 218 1.69 -27.94 21.59
C ASN A 218 0.80 -27.94 22.84
N TRP A 219 1.23 -28.69 23.85
CA TRP A 219 0.73 -28.61 25.22
C TRP A 219 1.54 -27.57 25.99
N ILE A 220 0.86 -26.68 26.72
CA ILE A 220 1.47 -25.70 27.61
C ILE A 220 0.79 -25.77 28.98
N ARG A 221 1.53 -25.49 30.05
CA ARG A 221 0.93 -25.40 31.38
C ARG A 221 -0.04 -24.23 31.47
N GLU A 222 -1.25 -24.43 31.98
CA GLU A 222 -2.36 -23.47 31.99
C GLU A 222 -1.99 -22.15 32.70
N ASP A 223 -1.11 -22.21 33.71
CA ASP A 223 -0.60 -21.06 34.44
C ASP A 223 0.56 -20.31 33.73
N GLY A 224 0.96 -20.78 32.54
CA GLY A 224 2.01 -20.18 31.73
C GLY A 224 3.44 -20.44 32.25
N GLN A 225 3.63 -21.31 33.25
CA GLN A 225 4.94 -21.59 33.83
C GLN A 225 5.78 -22.61 33.04
N SER A 226 5.30 -23.10 31.92
CA SER A 226 6.10 -23.90 30.98
C SER A 226 6.12 -23.23 29.61
N LYS A 227 7.09 -23.61 28.78
CA LYS A 227 6.99 -23.40 27.32
C LYS A 227 6.03 -24.42 26.70
N GLY A 228 5.70 -24.24 25.43
CA GLY A 228 4.92 -25.20 24.65
C GLY A 228 5.78 -26.41 24.25
N TYR A 229 5.19 -27.60 24.33
CA TYR A 229 5.85 -28.86 23.97
C TYR A 229 4.94 -29.65 23.01
N SER A 230 5.55 -30.26 21.99
CA SER A 230 4.84 -31.24 21.19
C SER A 230 4.29 -32.38 22.06
N PRO A 231 3.20 -33.06 21.67
CA PRO A 231 2.65 -34.15 22.47
C PRO A 231 3.70 -35.23 22.86
N ALA A 232 4.59 -35.56 21.95
CA ALA A 232 5.66 -36.53 22.16
C ALA A 232 6.71 -36.04 23.16
N ASP A 233 7.17 -34.77 22.98
CA ASP A 233 8.15 -34.19 23.91
C ASP A 233 7.54 -33.94 25.28
N PHE A 234 6.26 -33.56 25.35
CA PHE A 234 5.54 -33.40 26.60
C PHE A 234 5.54 -34.68 27.42
N MET A 235 5.11 -35.80 26.82
CA MET A 235 5.09 -37.09 27.52
C MET A 235 6.51 -37.58 27.87
N THR A 236 7.46 -37.46 26.95
CA THR A 236 8.84 -37.93 27.16
C THR A 236 9.56 -37.18 28.26
N ASN A 237 9.32 -35.87 28.38
CA ASN A 237 10.05 -35.01 29.31
C ASN A 237 9.25 -34.67 30.57
N TYR A 238 8.00 -35.16 30.73
CA TYR A 238 7.22 -34.85 31.92
C TYR A 238 7.94 -35.26 33.21
N GLY A 239 7.88 -34.39 34.21
CA GLY A 239 8.62 -34.52 35.47
C GLY A 239 10.06 -33.98 35.41
N THR A 240 10.43 -33.27 34.33
CA THR A 240 11.75 -32.61 34.19
C THR A 240 11.59 -31.14 33.76
N GLY A 241 12.54 -30.29 34.16
CA GLY A 241 12.57 -28.88 33.79
C GLY A 241 11.33 -28.12 34.27
N ASP A 242 10.63 -27.48 33.32
CA ASP A 242 9.40 -26.72 33.57
C ASP A 242 8.10 -27.57 33.42
N LEU A 243 8.25 -28.84 33.08
CA LEU A 243 7.13 -29.82 33.00
C LEU A 243 6.92 -30.49 34.39
N THR A 244 6.17 -29.81 35.24
CA THR A 244 5.90 -30.22 36.64
C THR A 244 4.39 -30.46 36.83
N ALA A 245 4.00 -30.99 38.01
CA ALA A 245 2.60 -31.22 38.34
C ALA A 245 1.74 -29.98 38.05
N GLY A 246 0.62 -30.19 37.36
CA GLY A 246 -0.29 -29.13 36.98
C GLY A 246 -1.21 -29.53 35.84
N THR A 247 -2.03 -28.57 35.46
CA THR A 247 -2.97 -28.70 34.34
C THR A 247 -2.33 -28.15 33.05
N TYR A 248 -2.48 -28.90 31.98
CA TYR A 248 -1.96 -28.58 30.67
C TYR A 248 -3.08 -28.43 29.66
N VAL A 249 -2.94 -27.44 28.79
CA VAL A 249 -3.93 -27.04 27.77
C VAL A 249 -3.22 -26.78 26.45
N ALA A 250 -3.97 -26.41 25.42
CA ALA A 250 -3.41 -26.03 24.13
C ALA A 250 -2.63 -24.71 24.22
N GLU A 251 -1.44 -24.68 23.63
CA GLU A 251 -0.71 -23.45 23.41
C GLU A 251 -1.34 -22.67 22.26
N LEU A 252 -1.71 -21.41 22.51
CA LEU A 252 -2.28 -20.52 21.51
C LEU A 252 -1.18 -19.92 20.65
N VAL A 253 -1.48 -19.73 19.37
CA VAL A 253 -0.62 -18.95 18.47
C VAL A 253 -0.59 -17.51 18.95
N LYS A 254 0.63 -16.99 19.21
CA LYS A 254 0.79 -15.57 19.60
C LYS A 254 0.27 -14.66 18.50
N SER A 255 -0.62 -13.79 18.87
CA SER A 255 -1.16 -12.81 17.95
C SER A 255 -0.14 -11.72 17.66
N GLU A 256 0.22 -11.52 16.41
CA GLU A 256 1.22 -10.54 15.96
C GLU A 256 0.87 -10.00 14.58
N LEU A 257 1.03 -8.67 14.39
CA LEU A 257 1.02 -8.01 13.08
C LEU A 257 2.45 -7.99 12.50
N LYS A 258 2.57 -8.27 11.20
CA LYS A 258 3.81 -8.14 10.44
C LYS A 258 3.51 -7.36 9.14
N PRO A 259 3.39 -6.03 9.22
CA PRO A 259 3.21 -5.21 8.04
C PRO A 259 4.49 -5.26 7.18
N GLN A 260 4.29 -5.16 5.87
CA GLN A 260 5.35 -4.86 4.91
C GLN A 260 5.59 -3.34 4.87
N GLU A 261 6.74 -2.94 4.36
CA GLU A 261 7.03 -1.55 4.01
C GLU A 261 5.95 -1.04 3.05
N TYR A 262 5.51 0.20 3.24
CA TYR A 262 4.55 0.84 2.35
C TYR A 262 5.30 1.69 1.33
N HIS A 263 5.13 1.39 0.07
CA HIS A 263 5.69 2.19 -1.02
C HIS A 263 4.75 3.33 -1.36
N VAL A 264 5.28 4.54 -1.38
CA VAL A 264 4.49 5.73 -1.73
C VAL A 264 3.85 5.53 -3.11
N GLY A 265 2.53 5.59 -3.14
CA GLY A 265 1.74 5.28 -4.34
C GLY A 265 0.97 3.99 -4.28
N ASP A 266 1.26 3.11 -3.33
CA ASP A 266 0.45 1.93 -3.08
C ASP A 266 -0.97 2.31 -2.64
N VAL A 267 -1.92 1.45 -2.94
CA VAL A 267 -3.32 1.62 -2.57
C VAL A 267 -3.58 1.12 -1.16
N ASN A 268 -2.85 0.07 -0.76
CA ASN A 268 -3.06 -0.66 0.49
C ASN A 268 -1.76 -0.83 1.26
N ILE A 269 -1.84 -0.82 2.58
CA ILE A 269 -0.86 -1.43 3.46
C ILE A 269 -1.15 -2.92 3.50
N THR A 270 -0.15 -3.76 3.30
CA THR A 270 -0.28 -5.21 3.31
C THR A 270 0.69 -5.84 4.29
N GLY A 271 0.46 -7.11 4.59
CA GLY A 271 1.34 -7.88 5.48
C GLY A 271 0.69 -9.18 5.92
N THR A 272 1.32 -9.80 6.90
CA THR A 272 0.83 -11.03 7.52
C THR A 272 0.45 -10.77 8.98
N TYR A 273 -0.40 -11.64 9.51
CA TYR A 273 -0.75 -11.62 10.92
C TYR A 273 -0.93 -13.05 11.44
N THR A 274 -0.83 -13.21 12.74
CA THR A 274 -1.16 -14.45 13.45
C THR A 274 -2.17 -14.15 14.55
N GLY A 275 -2.89 -15.19 15.00
CA GLY A 275 -3.88 -15.07 16.07
C GLY A 275 -5.21 -14.46 15.62
N ASP A 276 -6.02 -14.04 16.59
CA ASP A 276 -7.38 -13.52 16.34
C ASP A 276 -7.35 -12.01 16.07
N MET A 277 -7.16 -11.64 14.82
CA MET A 277 -7.28 -10.25 14.36
C MET A 277 -8.35 -10.13 13.29
N SER A 278 -9.20 -9.13 13.40
CA SER A 278 -10.34 -8.93 12.49
C SER A 278 -10.53 -7.50 12.02
N LEU A 279 -9.86 -6.52 12.65
CA LEU A 279 -10.05 -5.11 12.39
C LEU A 279 -8.73 -4.35 12.60
N GLY A 280 -8.43 -3.38 11.75
CA GLY A 280 -7.30 -2.48 11.88
C GLY A 280 -7.73 -1.04 12.18
N ARG A 281 -6.86 -0.29 12.86
CA ARG A 281 -6.95 1.16 13.05
C ARG A 281 -5.67 1.81 12.57
N LEU A 282 -5.79 2.71 11.59
CA LEU A 282 -4.66 3.46 11.05
C LEU A 282 -4.53 4.81 11.75
N THR A 283 -3.33 5.08 12.24
CA THR A 283 -2.94 6.37 12.84
C THR A 283 -1.78 6.94 12.04
N VAL A 284 -1.89 8.21 11.62
CA VAL A 284 -0.84 8.93 10.89
C VAL A 284 -0.51 10.22 11.65
N ASN A 285 0.75 10.42 11.96
CA ASN A 285 1.25 11.59 12.70
C ASN A 285 0.46 11.84 13.99
N GLY A 286 0.13 10.76 14.71
CA GLY A 286 -0.62 10.80 15.97
C GLY A 286 -2.14 11.01 15.85
N LYS A 287 -2.68 11.11 14.63
CA LYS A 287 -4.13 11.23 14.41
C LYS A 287 -4.70 9.95 13.83
N VAL A 288 -5.79 9.46 14.40
CA VAL A 288 -6.55 8.34 13.83
C VAL A 288 -7.18 8.79 12.51
N VAL A 289 -6.84 8.07 11.44
CA VAL A 289 -7.31 8.36 10.08
C VAL A 289 -8.53 7.53 9.73
N SER A 290 -8.48 6.23 10.03
CA SER A 290 -9.56 5.30 9.67
C SER A 290 -9.53 4.02 10.49
N TRP A 291 -10.62 3.26 10.39
CA TRP A 291 -10.79 1.91 10.90
C TRP A 291 -11.20 1.00 9.74
N GLY A 292 -10.67 -0.21 9.66
CA GLY A 292 -11.02 -1.15 8.60
C GLY A 292 -9.99 -2.24 8.40
N GLY A 293 -9.80 -2.61 7.13
CA GLY A 293 -8.90 -3.66 6.71
C GLY A 293 -9.60 -5.01 6.54
N SER A 294 -9.01 -5.87 5.73
CA SER A 294 -9.39 -7.26 5.54
C SER A 294 -8.32 -8.13 6.17
N PHE A 295 -8.72 -8.99 7.10
CA PHE A 295 -7.86 -9.95 7.80
C PHE A 295 -8.36 -11.35 7.46
N LYS A 296 -7.63 -12.10 6.64
CA LYS A 296 -8.05 -13.42 6.18
C LYS A 296 -6.85 -14.31 5.86
N ASP A 297 -6.95 -15.58 6.27
CA ASP A 297 -5.94 -16.61 5.95
C ASP A 297 -4.50 -16.20 6.31
N GLY A 298 -4.32 -15.49 7.44
CA GLY A 298 -3.01 -15.03 7.93
C GLY A 298 -2.43 -13.85 7.15
N GLN A 299 -3.18 -13.27 6.21
CA GLN A 299 -2.80 -12.08 5.47
C GLN A 299 -3.76 -10.93 5.74
N PHE A 300 -3.24 -9.71 5.74
CA PHE A 300 -4.09 -8.53 5.82
C PHE A 300 -3.83 -7.55 4.68
N SER A 301 -4.88 -6.79 4.35
CA SER A 301 -4.83 -5.67 3.42
C SER A 301 -5.66 -4.53 3.99
N TYR A 302 -5.02 -3.37 4.16
CA TYR A 302 -5.63 -2.18 4.73
C TYR A 302 -5.64 -1.06 3.70
N TYR A 303 -6.82 -0.62 3.27
CA TYR A 303 -6.97 0.42 2.26
C TYR A 303 -6.56 1.80 2.81
N VAL A 304 -5.66 2.48 2.09
CA VAL A 304 -5.17 3.84 2.40
C VAL A 304 -5.58 4.82 1.31
N GLY A 305 -5.46 4.40 0.05
CA GLY A 305 -5.61 5.24 -1.13
C GLY A 305 -4.28 5.85 -1.61
N VAL A 306 -4.19 6.03 -2.91
CA VAL A 306 -2.97 6.49 -3.59
C VAL A 306 -2.52 7.86 -3.08
N GLY A 307 -1.23 8.00 -2.73
CA GLY A 307 -0.60 9.27 -2.36
C GLY A 307 -1.06 9.88 -1.04
N LYS A 308 -1.70 9.10 -0.18
CA LYS A 308 -2.17 9.56 1.15
C LYS A 308 -1.08 9.53 2.21
N LEU A 309 -0.13 8.61 2.09
CA LEU A 309 1.04 8.54 2.96
C LEU A 309 2.27 9.04 2.22
N LYS A 310 3.13 9.74 2.93
CA LYS A 310 4.36 10.37 2.41
C LYS A 310 5.57 9.88 3.20
N VAL A 311 6.73 9.89 2.58
CA VAL A 311 7.99 9.63 3.28
C VAL A 311 8.14 10.62 4.44
N GLY A 312 8.45 10.07 5.63
CA GLY A 312 8.54 10.82 6.87
C GLY A 312 7.26 10.88 7.70
N ASP A 313 6.12 10.36 7.19
CA ASP A 313 4.94 10.18 8.03
C ASP A 313 5.19 9.09 9.07
N LYS A 314 4.80 9.35 10.31
CA LYS A 314 4.76 8.34 11.37
C LYS A 314 3.44 7.58 11.26
N VAL A 315 3.51 6.38 10.68
CA VAL A 315 2.34 5.53 10.40
C VAL A 315 2.30 4.37 11.37
N VAL A 316 1.18 4.18 12.05
CA VAL A 316 0.96 3.07 12.98
C VAL A 316 -0.32 2.34 12.60
N LEU A 317 -0.23 1.03 12.47
CA LEU A 317 -1.37 0.13 12.31
C LEU A 317 -1.55 -0.68 13.60
N ASP A 318 -2.70 -0.51 14.22
CA ASP A 318 -3.14 -1.31 15.36
C ASP A 318 -4.08 -2.41 14.87
N GLY A 319 -3.87 -3.63 15.34
CA GLY A 319 -4.73 -4.79 15.08
C GLY A 319 -5.64 -5.09 16.28
N TYR A 320 -6.91 -5.32 16.01
CA TYR A 320 -7.94 -5.60 17.02
C TYR A 320 -8.65 -6.92 16.72
N ASN A 321 -9.13 -7.61 17.78
CA ASN A 321 -10.03 -8.76 17.66
C ASN A 321 -11.48 -8.31 17.40
N LYS A 322 -12.41 -9.28 17.35
CA LYS A 322 -13.85 -9.02 17.14
C LYS A 322 -14.49 -8.24 18.28
N GLU A 323 -13.97 -8.40 19.47
CA GLU A 323 -14.41 -7.72 20.71
C GLU A 323 -13.87 -6.29 20.79
N LYS A 324 -13.06 -5.86 19.80
CA LYS A 324 -12.38 -4.56 19.75
C LYS A 324 -11.31 -4.38 20.84
N GLU A 325 -10.70 -5.45 21.27
CA GLU A 325 -9.52 -5.41 22.13
C GLU A 325 -8.27 -5.22 21.24
N LEU A 326 -7.37 -4.35 21.68
CA LEU A 326 -6.09 -4.14 21.00
C LEU A 326 -5.21 -5.37 21.18
N ILE A 327 -4.82 -5.97 20.08
CA ILE A 327 -4.00 -7.18 20.06
C ILE A 327 -2.52 -6.86 19.85
N ASP A 328 -2.21 -6.07 18.83
CA ASP A 328 -0.84 -5.68 18.52
C ASP A 328 -0.83 -4.32 17.79
N SER A 329 0.31 -3.65 17.82
CA SER A 329 0.52 -2.34 17.22
C SER A 329 1.87 -2.30 16.55
N LYS A 330 1.94 -1.89 15.28
CA LYS A 330 3.18 -1.81 14.51
C LYS A 330 3.30 -0.48 13.79
N GLU A 331 4.50 0.07 13.85
CA GLU A 331 4.90 1.18 12.99
C GLU A 331 5.21 0.64 11.59
N ILE A 332 4.81 1.40 10.56
CA ILE A 332 4.99 1.04 9.15
C ILE A 332 5.97 2.02 8.54
N GLU A 333 7.02 1.50 7.97
CA GLU A 333 7.97 2.31 7.21
C GLU A 333 7.35 2.72 5.87
N VAL A 334 7.41 4.03 5.59
CA VAL A 334 6.93 4.62 4.33
C VAL A 334 8.15 4.97 3.49
N ILE A 335 8.34 4.27 2.39
CA ILE A 335 9.47 4.45 1.48
C ILE A 335 9.03 4.90 0.09
N SER A 336 9.91 5.51 -0.67
CA SER A 336 9.70 5.85 -2.07
C SER A 336 10.75 5.17 -2.94
N GLU A 337 10.32 4.59 -4.04
CA GLU A 337 11.23 4.06 -5.07
C GLU A 337 11.67 5.13 -6.06
N SER A 338 11.03 6.32 -6.04
CA SER A 338 11.40 7.43 -6.90
C SER A 338 12.79 7.94 -6.56
N SER A 339 13.61 8.15 -7.58
CA SER A 339 14.95 8.71 -7.46
C SER A 339 15.16 9.83 -8.47
N GLY A 340 16.04 10.76 -8.19
CA GLY A 340 16.38 11.84 -9.10
C GLY A 340 16.99 13.04 -8.41
N SER A 341 17.46 13.99 -9.21
CA SER A 341 18.02 15.25 -8.76
C SER A 341 17.86 16.33 -9.81
N ILE A 342 17.84 17.59 -9.40
CA ILE A 342 18.16 18.71 -10.28
C ILE A 342 19.68 18.73 -10.38
N ASP A 343 20.22 18.55 -11.57
CA ASP A 343 21.66 18.35 -11.78
C ASP A 343 22.38 19.68 -12.03
N GLN A 344 21.71 20.58 -12.77
CA GLN A 344 22.22 21.91 -13.07
C GLN A 344 21.05 22.89 -13.17
N VAL A 345 21.26 24.07 -12.60
CA VAL A 345 20.39 25.24 -12.78
C VAL A 345 21.13 26.27 -13.60
N ASP A 346 20.56 26.69 -14.71
CA ASP A 346 21.13 27.75 -15.53
C ASP A 346 21.10 29.09 -14.78
N THR A 347 22.02 30.00 -15.10
CA THR A 347 22.03 31.32 -14.51
C THR A 347 20.73 32.06 -14.83
N TYR A 348 19.96 32.38 -13.80
CA TYR A 348 18.73 33.16 -13.90
C TYR A 348 19.09 34.64 -14.06
N LYS A 349 18.70 35.24 -15.16
CA LYS A 349 18.89 36.67 -15.37
C LYS A 349 17.76 37.45 -14.74
N LEU A 350 18.12 38.51 -14.02
CA LEU A 350 17.14 39.36 -13.35
C LEU A 350 16.06 39.83 -14.34
N GLY A 351 14.79 39.53 -14.01
CA GLY A 351 13.64 39.87 -14.84
C GLY A 351 13.19 38.80 -15.79
N ASP A 352 13.89 37.69 -15.91
CA ASP A 352 13.38 36.51 -16.65
C ASP A 352 12.13 35.95 -16.01
N SER A 353 11.28 35.34 -16.82
CA SER A 353 10.06 34.67 -16.36
C SER A 353 10.22 33.18 -16.12
N THR A 354 11.42 32.64 -16.36
CA THR A 354 11.69 31.21 -16.22
C THR A 354 13.06 30.93 -15.63
N ILE A 355 13.14 29.90 -14.78
CA ILE A 355 14.37 29.24 -14.37
C ILE A 355 14.47 27.95 -15.17
N THR A 356 15.62 27.68 -15.77
CA THR A 356 15.85 26.49 -16.59
C THR A 356 17.04 25.69 -16.08
N GLY A 357 17.19 24.46 -16.58
CA GLY A 357 18.30 23.60 -16.24
C GLY A 357 18.07 22.16 -16.63
N THR A 358 18.85 21.27 -16.04
CA THR A 358 18.80 19.82 -16.29
C THR A 358 18.46 19.06 -15.01
N TYR A 359 17.88 17.89 -15.19
CA TYR A 359 17.51 16.98 -14.10
C TYR A 359 17.65 15.52 -14.55
N THR A 360 17.72 14.63 -13.58
CA THR A 360 17.65 13.17 -13.76
C THR A 360 16.56 12.56 -12.91
N GLY A 361 16.12 11.35 -13.29
CA GLY A 361 15.14 10.54 -12.53
C GLY A 361 13.70 11.04 -12.62
N ASP A 362 12.96 10.81 -11.53
CA ASP A 362 11.49 10.84 -11.50
C ASP A 362 10.91 12.20 -11.07
N ILE A 363 11.62 13.30 -11.34
CA ILE A 363 11.13 14.63 -10.98
C ILE A 363 9.88 14.99 -11.78
N HIS A 364 8.83 15.29 -11.05
CA HIS A 364 7.52 15.68 -11.60
C HIS A 364 7.23 17.17 -11.45
N LYS A 365 7.73 17.80 -10.40
CA LYS A 365 7.58 19.24 -10.12
C LYS A 365 8.73 19.78 -9.28
N GLY A 366 8.89 21.10 -9.30
CA GLY A 366 9.85 21.80 -8.46
C GLY A 366 9.19 22.67 -7.38
N LYS A 367 9.94 22.95 -6.33
CA LYS A 367 9.62 23.92 -5.29
C LYS A 367 10.66 25.02 -5.31
N LEU A 368 10.22 26.26 -5.54
CA LEU A 368 11.06 27.45 -5.47
C LEU A 368 11.00 28.06 -4.08
N VAL A 369 12.17 28.28 -3.49
CA VAL A 369 12.33 28.97 -2.21
C VAL A 369 13.21 30.20 -2.44
N VAL A 370 12.81 31.36 -1.92
CA VAL A 370 13.57 32.61 -1.99
C VAL A 370 13.69 33.16 -0.57
N ASN A 371 14.92 33.42 -0.12
CA ASN A 371 15.22 33.90 1.23
C ASN A 371 14.58 33.04 2.36
N GLY A 372 14.51 31.73 2.16
CA GLY A 372 13.92 30.78 3.09
C GLY A 372 12.39 30.63 3.01
N GLU A 373 11.71 31.45 2.21
CA GLU A 373 10.26 31.36 2.01
C GLU A 373 9.90 30.56 0.77
N VAL A 374 8.90 29.65 0.87
CA VAL A 374 8.36 28.91 -0.26
C VAL A 374 7.50 29.84 -1.12
N ILE A 375 7.95 30.08 -2.35
CA ILE A 375 7.26 30.98 -3.28
C ILE A 375 6.18 30.26 -4.06
N SER A 376 6.52 29.11 -4.64
CA SER A 376 5.60 28.37 -5.51
C SER A 376 6.05 26.94 -5.75
N TRP A 377 5.13 26.16 -6.32
CA TRP A 377 5.34 24.81 -6.78
C TRP A 377 4.96 24.70 -8.25
N GLY A 378 5.75 23.98 -9.05
CA GLY A 378 5.42 23.77 -10.46
C GLY A 378 6.62 23.40 -11.32
N GLY A 379 6.58 23.87 -12.56
CA GLY A 379 7.59 23.61 -13.58
C GLY A 379 7.18 22.47 -14.53
N THR A 380 7.85 22.45 -15.67
CA THR A 380 7.75 21.39 -16.68
C THR A 380 9.07 20.63 -16.71
N TYR A 381 9.01 19.32 -16.57
CA TYR A 381 10.16 18.42 -16.53
C TYR A 381 10.01 17.41 -17.68
N LYS A 382 10.87 17.50 -18.69
CA LYS A 382 10.80 16.65 -19.88
C LYS A 382 12.18 16.48 -20.53
N ASP A 383 12.46 15.27 -20.96
CA ASP A 383 13.70 14.93 -21.71
C ASP A 383 14.99 15.41 -21.03
N GLY A 384 15.06 15.28 -19.69
CA GLY A 384 16.22 15.67 -18.88
C GLY A 384 16.39 17.19 -18.72
N LYS A 385 15.44 18.00 -19.18
CA LYS A 385 15.44 19.47 -19.04
C LYS A 385 14.22 19.93 -18.29
N PHE A 386 14.40 21.00 -17.50
CA PHE A 386 13.26 21.62 -16.84
C PHE A 386 13.13 23.11 -17.19
N SER A 387 11.90 23.59 -17.11
CA SER A 387 11.55 25.01 -17.20
C SER A 387 10.54 25.33 -16.10
N TYR A 388 10.93 26.23 -15.20
CA TYR A 388 10.12 26.63 -14.05
C TYR A 388 9.70 28.08 -14.17
N TYR A 389 8.39 28.35 -14.23
CA TYR A 389 7.87 29.71 -14.30
C TYR A 389 8.07 30.45 -12.98
N VAL A 390 8.59 31.67 -13.05
CA VAL A 390 8.70 32.61 -11.94
C VAL A 390 8.25 33.99 -12.40
N ASN A 391 7.40 34.65 -11.61
CA ASN A 391 7.09 36.04 -11.89
C ASN A 391 8.38 36.88 -11.81
N SER A 392 8.67 37.63 -12.89
CA SER A 392 9.90 38.40 -13.06
C SER A 392 10.21 39.44 -11.95
N GLN A 393 9.24 39.73 -11.07
CA GLN A 393 9.40 40.66 -9.93
C GLN A 393 9.74 39.96 -8.61
N ILE A 394 9.71 38.62 -8.56
CA ILE A 394 9.91 37.85 -7.32
C ILE A 394 11.38 37.83 -6.90
N ILE A 395 12.28 37.44 -7.82
CA ILE A 395 13.70 37.32 -7.51
C ILE A 395 14.38 38.67 -7.77
N LYS A 396 15.10 39.17 -6.79
CA LYS A 396 15.84 40.46 -6.83
C LYS A 396 17.34 40.22 -6.72
N ALA A 397 18.12 41.24 -7.05
CA ALA A 397 19.55 41.19 -6.85
C ALA A 397 19.89 40.99 -5.36
N GLY A 398 20.78 40.05 -5.07
CA GLY A 398 21.18 39.69 -3.70
C GLY A 398 20.30 38.66 -2.98
N ASP A 399 19.17 38.26 -3.56
CA ASP A 399 18.33 37.19 -3.00
C ASP A 399 19.07 35.85 -3.03
N GLN A 400 18.74 34.98 -2.06
CA GLN A 400 19.13 33.57 -2.05
C GLN A 400 17.95 32.74 -2.53
N ALA A 401 18.06 32.17 -3.70
CA ALA A 401 17.03 31.34 -4.28
C ALA A 401 17.52 29.90 -4.46
N THR A 402 16.64 28.93 -4.18
CA THR A 402 16.89 27.50 -4.42
C THR A 402 15.70 26.85 -5.08
N ILE A 403 15.96 25.82 -5.89
CA ILE A 403 14.94 24.97 -6.49
C ILE A 403 15.21 23.50 -6.13
N GLN A 404 14.18 22.79 -5.71
CA GLN A 404 14.25 21.37 -5.36
C GLN A 404 13.23 20.57 -6.16
N GLY A 405 13.65 19.40 -6.65
CA GLY A 405 12.77 18.49 -7.37
C GLY A 405 11.93 17.63 -6.42
N TYR A 406 10.74 17.26 -6.88
CA TYR A 406 9.80 16.39 -6.17
C TYR A 406 9.16 15.40 -7.17
N ASP A 407 8.89 14.18 -6.70
CA ASP A 407 8.13 13.20 -7.46
C ASP A 407 6.63 13.55 -7.53
N LYS A 408 5.85 12.70 -8.19
CA LYS A 408 4.38 12.86 -8.32
C LYS A 408 3.62 12.73 -7.00
N PHE A 409 4.27 12.22 -5.94
CA PHE A 409 3.69 12.02 -4.61
C PHE A 409 4.18 13.04 -3.58
N ASP A 410 4.86 14.09 -4.02
CA ASP A 410 5.46 15.12 -3.15
C ASP A 410 6.67 14.65 -2.32
N THR A 411 7.32 13.56 -2.71
CA THR A 411 8.58 13.15 -2.11
C THR A 411 9.71 14.03 -2.66
N PRO A 412 10.52 14.68 -1.81
CA PRO A 412 11.67 15.44 -2.27
C PRO A 412 12.72 14.51 -2.87
N LEU A 413 13.27 14.90 -4.02
CA LEU A 413 14.31 14.17 -4.74
C LEU A 413 15.57 15.02 -4.85
N GLY A 414 16.67 14.48 -4.36
CA GLY A 414 17.96 15.19 -4.27
C GLY A 414 17.93 16.38 -3.32
N ASP A 415 19.05 17.09 -3.27
CA ASP A 415 19.19 18.30 -2.47
C ASP A 415 18.68 19.54 -3.21
N PRO A 416 18.22 20.58 -2.50
CA PRO A 416 17.89 21.86 -3.11
C PRO A 416 19.10 22.44 -3.84
N GLN A 417 18.93 22.84 -5.11
CA GLN A 417 19.98 23.44 -5.91
C GLN A 417 19.88 24.96 -5.89
N PRO A 418 21.00 25.67 -5.74
CA PRO A 418 21.03 27.13 -5.76
C PRO A 418 20.71 27.66 -7.16
N VAL A 419 19.95 28.76 -7.22
CA VAL A 419 19.70 29.53 -8.43
C VAL A 419 20.70 30.67 -8.47
N THR A 420 21.70 30.58 -9.35
CA THR A 420 22.64 31.67 -9.57
C THR A 420 21.93 32.83 -10.26
N ILE A 421 21.95 34.01 -9.63
CA ILE A 421 21.31 35.23 -10.16
C ILE A 421 22.36 36.07 -10.89
N GLY A 422 22.13 36.28 -12.19
CA GLY A 422 22.96 37.10 -13.07
C GLY A 422 22.26 38.38 -13.49
N GLU A 423 23.05 39.39 -13.81
CA GLU A 423 22.55 40.63 -14.40
C GLU A 423 22.23 40.40 -15.89
N GLN A 424 21.22 41.14 -16.41
CA GLN A 424 20.95 41.21 -17.84
C GLN A 424 21.90 42.22 -18.47
N LEU A 425 22.66 41.78 -19.45
CA LEU A 425 23.59 42.61 -20.22
C LEU A 425 23.13 42.64 -21.69
N GLY A 426 23.19 43.82 -22.28
CA GLY A 426 22.86 43.97 -23.68
C GLY A 426 23.23 45.35 -24.21
N GLN A 427 23.41 45.43 -25.52
CA GLN A 427 23.84 46.63 -26.21
C GLN A 427 23.10 46.79 -27.53
N LEU A 428 22.67 48.02 -27.83
CA LEU A 428 22.26 48.42 -29.18
C LEU A 428 23.53 48.69 -30.00
N THR A 429 23.62 48.08 -31.16
CA THR A 429 24.84 48.19 -32.01
C THR A 429 24.63 49.01 -33.26
N GLU A 430 23.39 49.21 -33.65
CA GLU A 430 22.97 50.05 -34.75
C GLU A 430 21.55 50.58 -34.50
N ALA A 431 21.27 51.82 -34.82
CA ALA A 431 19.92 52.40 -34.80
C ALA A 431 19.78 53.46 -35.88
N HIS A 432 18.86 53.32 -36.79
CA HIS A 432 18.63 54.26 -37.84
C HIS A 432 17.13 54.48 -38.13
N ARG A 433 16.78 55.67 -38.62
CA ARG A 433 15.45 56.01 -39.10
C ARG A 433 15.57 56.51 -40.53
N VAL A 434 14.80 55.96 -41.44
CA VAL A 434 14.81 56.37 -42.85
C VAL A 434 13.79 57.47 -43.06
N GLY A 435 14.28 58.69 -43.27
CA GLY A 435 13.43 59.87 -43.57
C GLY A 435 12.36 60.10 -42.52
N ILE A 436 11.11 60.15 -42.96
CA ILE A 436 9.90 60.31 -42.13
C ILE A 436 9.29 58.97 -41.72
N SER A 437 10.00 57.86 -41.86
CA SER A 437 9.53 56.54 -41.43
C SER A 437 8.98 56.54 -40.01
N THR A 438 7.91 55.81 -39.75
CA THR A 438 7.31 55.69 -38.43
C THR A 438 8.08 54.73 -37.53
N VAL A 439 9.19 54.17 -38.01
CA VAL A 439 9.96 53.13 -37.35
C VAL A 439 11.45 53.48 -37.29
N ILE A 440 12.09 53.22 -36.15
CA ILE A 440 13.54 53.12 -36.01
C ILE A 440 13.90 51.64 -36.04
N GLU A 441 14.83 51.27 -36.87
CA GLU A 441 15.34 49.93 -37.02
C GLU A 441 16.81 49.83 -36.65
N GLY A 442 17.29 48.65 -36.28
CA GLY A 442 18.67 48.43 -35.97
C GLY A 442 18.96 47.06 -35.44
N ASN A 443 20.15 46.91 -34.87
CA ASN A 443 20.69 45.66 -34.36
C ASN A 443 21.00 45.78 -32.87
N TYR A 444 20.94 44.67 -32.16
CA TYR A 444 21.29 44.58 -30.76
C TYR A 444 21.97 43.24 -30.44
N THR A 445 22.65 43.22 -29.31
CA THR A 445 23.24 42.00 -28.70
C THR A 445 22.80 41.86 -27.26
N GLY A 446 22.82 40.63 -26.74
CA GLY A 446 22.52 40.35 -25.34
C GLY A 446 21.02 40.46 -25.02
N ASP A 447 20.68 40.88 -23.81
CA ASP A 447 19.39 40.74 -23.16
C ASP A 447 18.50 41.97 -23.28
N VAL A 448 18.50 42.62 -24.46
CA VAL A 448 17.61 43.76 -24.74
C VAL A 448 16.23 43.25 -25.15
N TYR A 449 15.21 43.70 -24.43
CA TYR A 449 13.79 43.31 -24.65
C TYR A 449 12.92 44.49 -25.10
N GLN A 450 13.34 45.70 -24.76
CA GLN A 450 12.62 46.94 -25.09
C GLN A 450 13.61 48.04 -25.39
N GLY A 451 13.17 49.08 -26.05
CA GLY A 451 13.87 50.34 -26.22
C GLY A 451 13.21 51.45 -25.41
N ILE A 452 14.00 52.38 -24.90
CA ILE A 452 13.58 53.66 -24.31
C ILE A 452 14.07 54.75 -25.23
N LEU A 453 13.16 55.51 -25.82
CA LEU A 453 13.47 56.62 -26.75
C LEU A 453 13.56 57.94 -26.00
N LEU A 454 14.68 58.63 -26.18
CA LEU A 454 14.90 60.00 -25.70
C LEU A 454 15.08 60.93 -26.89
N VAL A 455 14.54 62.14 -26.76
CA VAL A 455 14.77 63.23 -27.68
C VAL A 455 15.22 64.45 -26.86
N ASN A 456 16.38 64.96 -27.16
CA ASN A 456 17.01 66.04 -26.41
C ASN A 456 17.13 65.76 -24.88
N GLY A 457 17.35 64.45 -24.55
CA GLY A 457 17.47 63.98 -23.16
C GLY A 457 16.16 63.69 -22.44
N GLU A 458 15.01 64.00 -23.04
CA GLU A 458 13.71 63.71 -22.46
C GLU A 458 13.15 62.35 -22.97
N LYS A 459 12.61 61.52 -22.07
CA LYS A 459 11.96 60.25 -22.43
C LYS A 459 10.66 60.49 -23.16
N VAL A 460 10.59 60.05 -24.40
CA VAL A 460 9.41 60.18 -25.27
C VAL A 460 8.51 58.97 -25.23
N SER A 461 9.10 57.78 -25.28
CA SER A 461 8.35 56.51 -25.31
C SER A 461 9.22 55.34 -24.89
N GLN A 462 8.57 54.17 -24.66
CA GLN A 462 9.23 52.92 -24.35
C GLN A 462 8.48 51.75 -25.01
N GLY A 463 9.19 50.81 -25.60
CA GLY A 463 8.61 49.67 -26.30
C GLY A 463 9.52 49.09 -27.37
N GLY A 464 8.91 48.69 -28.51
CA GLY A 464 9.63 48.11 -29.63
C GLY A 464 9.56 46.58 -29.65
N SER A 465 9.90 45.99 -30.79
CA SER A 465 10.02 44.55 -31.00
C SER A 465 11.49 44.20 -31.16
N PHE A 466 11.99 43.31 -30.30
CA PHE A 466 13.40 42.89 -30.27
C PHE A 466 13.44 41.37 -30.46
N LYS A 467 13.97 40.93 -31.61
CA LYS A 467 14.01 39.50 -31.97
C LYS A 467 15.19 39.19 -32.88
N ASP A 468 15.83 38.08 -32.63
CA ASP A 468 16.91 37.51 -33.48
C ASP A 468 18.02 38.52 -33.78
N GLY A 469 18.42 39.37 -32.77
CA GLY A 469 19.47 40.36 -32.89
C GLY A 469 19.06 41.62 -33.65
N LYS A 470 17.81 41.76 -34.10
CA LYS A 470 17.25 42.93 -34.79
C LYS A 470 16.11 43.53 -33.98
N PHE A 471 15.95 44.82 -34.09
CA PHE A 471 14.80 45.50 -33.49
C PHE A 471 14.07 46.40 -34.47
N SER A 472 12.83 46.65 -34.16
CA SER A 472 11.95 47.62 -34.82
C SER A 472 11.19 48.39 -33.74
N TYR A 473 11.40 49.69 -33.70
CA TYR A 473 10.83 50.58 -32.69
C TYR A 473 9.87 51.57 -33.32
N TYR A 474 8.60 51.51 -32.98
CA TYR A 474 7.58 52.37 -33.53
C TYR A 474 7.62 53.78 -32.88
N VAL A 475 7.80 54.83 -33.69
CA VAL A 475 7.87 56.24 -33.28
C VAL A 475 6.65 57.07 -33.71
N GLY A 476 5.72 56.51 -34.45
CA GLY A 476 4.55 57.20 -34.95
C GLY A 476 4.90 58.44 -35.78
N ASN A 477 4.18 59.50 -35.51
CA ASN A 477 4.37 60.78 -36.21
C ASN A 477 5.39 61.72 -35.46
N LEU A 478 6.32 61.12 -34.72
CA LEU A 478 7.34 61.89 -34.01
C LEU A 478 8.10 62.78 -35.01
N LYS A 479 8.00 64.10 -34.86
CA LYS A 479 8.75 65.08 -35.64
C LYS A 479 10.07 65.33 -34.91
N VAL A 480 11.15 65.01 -35.55
CA VAL A 480 12.50 65.34 -35.12
C VAL A 480 13.16 66.18 -36.21
N SER A 481 13.88 67.21 -35.84
CA SER A 481 14.68 68.04 -36.73
C SER A 481 16.09 67.48 -36.85
N GLU A 482 16.86 67.95 -37.83
CA GLU A 482 18.27 67.58 -37.96
C GLU A 482 19.14 68.02 -36.74
N ASP A 483 18.65 68.98 -35.99
CA ASP A 483 19.32 69.50 -34.78
C ASP A 483 18.95 68.74 -33.50
N ASP A 484 17.95 67.83 -33.55
CA ASP A 484 17.52 67.05 -32.37
C ASP A 484 18.46 65.88 -32.10
N GLN A 485 18.86 65.74 -30.86
CA GLN A 485 19.58 64.56 -30.41
C GLN A 485 18.56 63.44 -30.09
N VAL A 486 18.58 62.38 -30.88
CA VAL A 486 17.71 61.23 -30.72
C VAL A 486 18.54 60.04 -30.24
N VAL A 487 18.24 59.55 -29.05
CA VAL A 487 18.95 58.43 -28.41
C VAL A 487 17.96 57.29 -28.14
N LEU A 488 18.32 56.07 -28.50
CA LEU A 488 17.62 54.88 -28.09
C LEU A 488 18.47 54.12 -27.06
N MET A 489 17.88 53.75 -25.94
CA MET A 489 18.50 52.93 -24.90
C MET A 489 17.88 51.57 -24.85
N GLY A 490 18.67 50.51 -24.65
CA GLY A 490 18.16 49.19 -24.40
C GLY A 490 17.59 49.06 -22.98
N ALA A 491 16.50 48.33 -22.86
CA ALA A 491 15.89 47.98 -21.57
C ALA A 491 15.68 46.48 -21.44
N ASN A 492 15.77 45.98 -20.21
CA ASN A 492 15.56 44.59 -19.86
C ASN A 492 14.05 44.22 -19.93
N ASN A 493 13.71 42.96 -19.66
CA ASN A 493 12.33 42.48 -19.64
C ASN A 493 11.44 43.08 -18.53
N ARG A 494 12.04 43.81 -17.57
CA ARG A 494 11.34 44.64 -16.57
C ARG A 494 11.13 46.07 -17.03
N GLY A 495 11.64 46.45 -18.22
CA GLY A 495 11.59 47.81 -18.70
C GLY A 495 12.62 48.74 -18.04
N GLN A 496 13.61 48.19 -17.33
CA GLN A 496 14.70 48.97 -16.73
C GLN A 496 15.82 49.15 -17.75
N GLN A 497 16.39 50.34 -17.80
CA GLN A 497 17.54 50.61 -18.66
C GLN A 497 18.70 49.67 -18.38
N ILE A 498 19.32 49.14 -19.43
CA ILE A 498 20.55 48.40 -19.36
C ILE A 498 21.69 49.41 -19.49
N PRO A 499 22.55 49.58 -18.47
CA PRO A 499 23.63 50.55 -18.53
C PRO A 499 24.58 50.31 -19.73
N GLY A 500 24.96 51.38 -20.41
CA GLY A 500 25.85 51.29 -21.58
C GLY A 500 25.21 50.77 -22.86
N SER A 501 23.87 50.65 -22.88
CA SER A 501 23.10 50.16 -24.04
C SER A 501 22.61 51.31 -24.96
N GLU A 502 22.88 52.55 -24.62
CA GLU A 502 22.45 53.74 -25.37
C GLU A 502 23.21 53.88 -26.69
N ILE A 503 22.45 54.30 -27.74
CA ILE A 503 22.99 54.60 -29.07
C ILE A 503 22.26 55.81 -29.69
N ASP A 504 23.01 56.65 -30.38
CA ASP A 504 22.40 57.72 -31.19
C ASP A 504 21.69 57.16 -32.40
N VAL A 505 20.49 57.63 -32.67
CA VAL A 505 19.70 57.23 -33.83
C VAL A 505 20.11 58.07 -35.04
N THR A 506 20.66 57.40 -36.04
CA THR A 506 21.05 58.07 -37.31
C THR A 506 19.79 58.29 -38.19
N ILE A 507 19.59 59.53 -38.66
CA ILE A 507 18.57 59.82 -39.65
C ILE A 507 19.16 59.62 -41.05
N GLN A 508 18.68 58.66 -41.77
CA GLN A 508 19.12 58.33 -43.14
C GLN A 508 18.17 58.97 -44.16
N THR A 509 18.74 59.70 -45.10
CA THR A 509 17.98 60.22 -46.24
C THR A 509 17.86 59.10 -47.28
N PRO A 510 16.65 58.61 -47.58
CA PRO A 510 16.50 57.60 -48.61
C PRO A 510 16.77 58.20 -50.00
N THR A 511 17.43 57.44 -50.84
CA THR A 511 17.69 57.85 -52.23
C THR A 511 17.32 56.72 -53.19
N ALA A 512 16.93 57.12 -54.40
CA ALA A 512 16.71 56.16 -55.49
C ALA A 512 17.48 56.63 -56.74
N GLU A 513 18.21 55.72 -57.37
CA GLU A 513 18.77 55.95 -58.68
C GLU A 513 17.68 55.77 -59.74
N ILE A 514 17.41 56.85 -60.52
CA ILE A 514 16.41 56.88 -61.57
C ILE A 514 17.11 56.93 -62.89
N ASN A 515 16.75 56.02 -63.80
CA ASN A 515 17.43 55.90 -65.08
C ASN A 515 16.40 55.99 -66.26
N GLU A 516 16.84 56.61 -67.37
CA GLU A 516 16.18 56.56 -68.67
C GLU A 516 14.70 57.01 -68.72
N LEU A 517 14.36 58.10 -68.00
CA LEU A 517 13.01 58.65 -68.13
C LEU A 517 12.78 59.20 -69.52
N THR A 518 11.81 58.63 -70.22
CA THR A 518 11.47 59.01 -71.63
C THR A 518 10.00 59.13 -71.78
N TYR A 519 9.59 60.16 -72.56
CA TYR A 519 8.22 60.34 -73.04
C TYR A 519 8.21 60.54 -74.57
N LYS A 520 7.47 59.73 -75.28
CA LYS A 520 7.29 59.88 -76.72
C LYS A 520 5.98 60.66 -76.99
N ILE A 521 6.11 61.80 -77.70
CA ILE A 521 4.94 62.64 -78.06
C ILE A 521 3.90 61.77 -78.74
N GLY A 522 2.63 61.96 -78.35
CA GLY A 522 1.50 61.21 -78.85
C GLY A 522 1.28 59.87 -78.12
N THR A 523 2.12 59.48 -77.15
CA THR A 523 1.88 58.36 -76.25
C THR A 523 1.22 58.84 -74.96
N GLN A 524 0.76 57.88 -74.13
CA GLN A 524 0.18 58.20 -72.84
C GLN A 524 1.02 57.74 -71.64
N THR A 525 2.31 57.51 -71.88
CA THR A 525 3.11 56.93 -70.82
C THR A 525 4.54 57.45 -70.83
N ILE A 526 5.02 57.95 -69.66
CA ILE A 526 6.44 58.09 -69.37
C ILE A 526 6.94 56.72 -68.91
N LYS A 527 8.05 56.30 -69.51
CA LYS A 527 8.76 55.06 -69.14
C LYS A 527 10.13 55.37 -68.59
N GLY A 528 10.64 54.47 -67.71
CA GLY A 528 11.98 54.58 -67.17
C GLY A 528 12.30 53.38 -66.30
N ALA A 529 13.43 53.42 -65.65
CA ALA A 529 13.85 52.44 -64.71
C ALA A 529 14.36 53.06 -63.42
N TYR A 530 14.33 52.31 -62.34
CA TYR A 530 14.89 52.70 -61.03
C TYR A 530 15.69 51.52 -60.46
N GLY A 531 16.65 51.83 -59.60
CA GLY A 531 17.49 50.77 -58.98
C GLY A 531 16.67 49.81 -58.17
N SER A 532 16.97 48.49 -58.30
CA SER A 532 16.20 47.39 -57.72
C SER A 532 16.20 47.38 -56.18
N ASP A 533 17.14 48.03 -55.56
CA ASP A 533 17.33 48.05 -54.07
C ASP A 533 16.47 49.10 -53.37
N THR A 534 15.71 49.90 -54.15
CA THR A 534 14.87 51.00 -53.62
C THR A 534 13.43 50.80 -54.03
N GLN A 535 12.49 50.86 -53.09
CA GLN A 535 11.06 50.76 -53.38
C GLN A 535 10.46 52.11 -53.66
N VAL A 536 10.46 52.52 -54.94
CA VAL A 536 9.69 53.66 -55.42
C VAL A 536 8.24 53.31 -55.41
N HIS A 537 7.41 54.14 -54.79
CA HIS A 537 5.99 53.91 -54.64
C HIS A 537 5.09 54.94 -55.38
N GLN A 538 5.59 56.17 -55.48
CA GLN A 538 4.86 57.27 -56.13
C GLN A 538 5.79 58.19 -56.91
N GLY A 539 5.35 58.63 -58.05
CA GLY A 539 5.97 59.71 -58.84
C GLY A 539 5.10 60.95 -58.88
N HIS A 540 5.76 62.12 -58.79
CA HIS A 540 5.07 63.42 -59.05
C HIS A 540 5.63 64.00 -60.34
N LEU A 541 4.70 64.31 -61.28
CA LEU A 541 5.04 64.86 -62.59
C LEU A 541 4.96 66.38 -62.56
N PHE A 542 5.98 67.04 -63.05
CA PHE A 542 6.08 68.47 -63.23
C PHE A 542 6.28 68.75 -64.70
N VAL A 543 5.55 69.78 -65.21
CA VAL A 543 5.73 70.34 -66.57
C VAL A 543 5.94 71.83 -66.43
N ASN A 544 7.07 72.31 -66.94
CA ASN A 544 7.49 73.74 -66.84
C ASN A 544 7.47 74.21 -65.36
N GLY A 545 7.98 73.37 -64.43
CA GLY A 545 8.03 73.68 -63.02
C GLY A 545 6.71 73.57 -62.24
N LYS A 546 5.59 73.29 -62.89
CA LYS A 546 4.26 73.18 -62.29
C LYS A 546 3.92 71.70 -62.04
N LEU A 547 3.56 71.32 -60.78
CA LEU A 547 3.05 70.00 -60.45
C LEU A 547 1.74 69.74 -61.20
N ILE A 548 1.71 68.64 -61.97
CA ILE A 548 0.61 68.25 -62.80
C ILE A 548 -0.21 67.11 -62.17
N SER A 549 0.48 66.06 -61.74
CA SER A 549 -0.17 64.88 -61.19
C SER A 549 0.75 64.09 -60.30
N LYS A 550 0.16 63.20 -59.50
CA LYS A 550 0.84 62.23 -58.62
C LYS A 550 0.36 60.83 -58.93
N GLY A 551 1.22 59.84 -58.99
CA GLY A 551 0.87 58.47 -59.29
C GLY A 551 2.00 57.68 -59.90
N GLY A 552 1.67 56.73 -60.78
CA GLY A 552 2.62 55.86 -61.47
C GLY A 552 2.51 54.43 -61.01
N SER A 553 3.08 53.52 -61.77
CA SER A 553 3.23 52.11 -61.47
C SER A 553 4.73 51.79 -61.43
N PHE A 554 5.17 51.25 -60.34
CA PHE A 554 6.59 50.93 -60.05
C PHE A 554 6.68 49.45 -59.69
N LYS A 555 7.22 48.65 -60.58
CA LYS A 555 7.31 47.22 -60.43
C LYS A 555 8.57 46.69 -61.06
N ASP A 556 9.25 45.83 -60.34
CA ASP A 556 10.45 45.12 -60.76
C ASP A 556 11.50 46.05 -61.42
N GLY A 557 11.75 47.24 -60.81
CA GLY A 557 12.67 48.25 -61.30
C GLY A 557 12.19 49.07 -62.50
N ALA A 558 10.97 48.86 -63.02
CA ALA A 558 10.40 49.60 -64.14
C ALA A 558 9.44 50.71 -63.70
N ILE A 559 9.52 51.83 -64.36
CA ILE A 559 8.64 52.99 -64.18
C ILE A 559 7.68 53.04 -65.33
N SER A 560 6.39 53.15 -65.00
CA SER A 560 5.28 53.43 -65.99
C SER A 560 4.36 54.49 -65.37
N TYR A 561 4.38 55.65 -65.97
CA TYR A 561 3.57 56.80 -65.48
C TYR A 561 2.60 57.30 -66.54
N TYR A 562 1.35 57.32 -66.20
CA TYR A 562 0.31 57.77 -67.13
C TYR A 562 0.27 59.29 -67.32
N VAL A 563 0.23 59.71 -68.58
CA VAL A 563 0.15 61.13 -68.99
C VAL A 563 -1.11 61.31 -69.83
N LYS A 564 -1.89 62.34 -69.55
CA LYS A 564 -3.04 62.67 -70.38
C LYS A 564 -2.60 63.05 -71.81
N PRO A 565 -3.36 62.67 -72.84
CA PRO A 565 -3.06 63.09 -74.21
C PRO A 565 -2.88 64.60 -74.32
N ASP A 566 -1.91 65.00 -75.14
CA ASP A 566 -1.63 66.42 -75.47
C ASP A 566 -1.17 67.30 -74.30
N LEU A 567 -0.85 66.69 -73.14
CA LEU A 567 -0.37 67.37 -71.92
C LEU A 567 1.06 67.86 -72.05
N ILE A 568 1.97 67.05 -72.67
CA ILE A 568 3.39 67.36 -72.83
C ILE A 568 3.64 67.66 -74.33
N LYS A 569 4.31 68.82 -74.62
CA LYS A 569 4.70 69.27 -75.96
C LYS A 569 6.21 69.17 -76.12
N ALA A 570 6.66 69.28 -77.36
CA ALA A 570 8.09 69.06 -77.72
C ALA A 570 9.08 70.01 -76.95
N ASP A 571 8.65 71.21 -76.64
CA ASP A 571 9.46 72.26 -76.03
C ASP A 571 9.27 72.32 -74.49
N ASP A 572 8.46 71.44 -73.87
CA ASP A 572 8.22 71.46 -72.43
C ASP A 572 9.39 70.93 -71.65
N GLN A 573 9.73 71.57 -70.54
CA GLN A 573 10.61 71.02 -69.53
C GLN A 573 9.85 70.08 -68.61
N VAL A 574 10.13 68.76 -68.67
CA VAL A 574 9.40 67.78 -67.92
C VAL A 574 10.31 67.17 -66.89
N THR A 575 9.93 67.19 -65.59
CA THR A 575 10.64 66.57 -64.50
C THR A 575 9.76 65.71 -63.62
N MET A 576 10.35 64.76 -62.91
CA MET A 576 9.63 63.93 -61.96
C MET A 576 10.37 63.88 -60.66
N ASN A 577 9.61 63.87 -59.54
CA ASN A 577 10.12 63.53 -58.20
C ASN A 577 9.55 62.15 -57.81
N PHE A 578 10.35 61.36 -57.15
CA PHE A 578 9.97 60.01 -56.75
C PHE A 578 9.97 59.85 -55.23
N TYR A 579 9.05 59.09 -54.71
CA TYR A 579 8.81 58.93 -53.29
C TYR A 579 8.63 57.43 -52.95
N ASP A 580 9.04 57.05 -51.70
CA ASP A 580 8.75 55.73 -51.14
C ASP A 580 7.30 55.60 -50.63
N GLY A 581 6.94 54.41 -50.05
CA GLY A 581 5.63 54.16 -49.47
C GLY A 581 5.31 54.95 -48.21
N SER A 582 6.32 55.51 -47.55
CA SER A 582 6.22 56.38 -46.36
C SER A 582 6.13 57.87 -46.71
N GLY A 583 6.31 58.22 -47.98
CA GLY A 583 6.29 59.60 -48.47
C GLY A 583 7.65 60.31 -48.38
N ASN A 584 8.76 59.62 -48.13
CA ASN A 584 10.09 60.16 -48.18
C ASN A 584 10.48 60.44 -49.64
N LEU A 585 11.12 61.59 -49.92
CA LEU A 585 11.67 61.95 -51.22
C LEU A 585 12.90 61.10 -51.52
N LEU A 586 12.86 60.32 -52.62
CA LEU A 586 13.90 59.42 -53.05
C LEU A 586 14.82 60.00 -54.13
N ALA A 587 14.18 60.71 -55.08
CA ALA A 587 14.90 61.43 -56.13
C ALA A 587 14.10 62.66 -56.56
N GLU A 588 14.77 63.78 -56.71
CA GLU A 588 14.16 65.07 -57.04
C GLU A 588 14.60 65.51 -58.41
N ASN A 589 13.70 66.24 -59.09
CA ASN A 589 13.96 66.94 -60.36
C ASN A 589 14.58 66.04 -61.45
N GLN A 590 14.16 64.80 -61.51
CA GLN A 590 14.63 63.88 -62.54
C GLN A 590 14.04 64.26 -63.92
N THR A 591 14.95 64.56 -64.87
CA THR A 591 14.52 65.04 -66.22
C THR A 591 13.94 63.89 -67.03
N VAL A 592 12.80 64.16 -67.63
CA VAL A 592 12.16 63.29 -68.65
C VAL A 592 12.59 63.71 -70.03
N SER A 593 13.22 62.88 -70.80
CA SER A 593 13.53 63.12 -72.22
C SER A 593 12.25 63.04 -73.06
N VAL A 594 11.85 64.17 -73.67
CA VAL A 594 10.67 64.22 -74.52
C VAL A 594 11.14 64.04 -75.98
N ASN A 595 10.63 63.01 -76.67
CA ASN A 595 11.02 62.64 -78.03
C ASN A 595 9.82 62.60 -78.99
#